data_f6d0de4e06e6c3f810789609e8b95236
#
_entry.id   f6d0de4e06e6c3f810789609e8b95236
#
_cell.length_a   1.000
_cell.length_b   1.000
_cell.length_c   1.000
_cell.angle_alpha   90.00
_cell.angle_beta   90.00
_cell.angle_gamma   90.00
#
_symmetry.space_group_name_H-M   'P 1'
#
loop_
_entity.id
_entity.type
_entity.pdbx_description
1 polymer ?
#
loop_
_entity_poly.entity_id
_entity_poly.type
_entity_poly.pdbx_seq_one_letter_code
_entity_poly.pdbx_strand_id
1 'polypeptide(L)'
;MLRIMVVSGLLLAVVMGLAAQPAFAETPDEVLASFKKEAAGTPGFQGFSATRGENFYKTRHGSDWSCSSCHTDNPAAQGKHAKSDKVIKPLAPSANSERFTDIKKVEKWFKRNCNDVLDRVCTVQEKGDFLTYVLTIKK
;
A
#
# COMPACT_ATOMS: atom_id res chain seq x y z
N MET A 1 77.28 8.61 12.02
CA MET A 1 76.25 9.63 11.82
C MET A 1 75.05 9.03 11.06
N LEU A 2 74.02 8.67 11.81
CA LEU A 2 72.82 7.98 11.27
C LEU A 2 71.70 9.02 11.12
N ARG A 3 71.25 9.30 9.92
CA ARG A 3 70.13 10.22 9.63
C ARG A 3 68.80 9.43 9.62
N ILE A 4 67.99 9.69 10.62
CA ILE A 4 66.62 9.15 10.71
C ILE A 4 65.73 10.05 9.83
N MET A 5 65.20 9.50 8.73
CA MET A 5 64.13 10.15 7.95
C MET A 5 62.76 9.81 8.60
N VAL A 6 62.14 10.84 9.12
CA VAL A 6 60.75 10.76 9.61
C VAL A 6 59.84 10.97 8.40
N VAL A 7 59.14 9.90 8.00
CA VAL A 7 58.08 9.98 6.95
C VAL A 7 56.76 10.29 7.64
N SER A 8 56.32 11.53 7.54
CA SER A 8 54.98 11.98 7.98
C SER A 8 53.95 11.44 7.02
N GLY A 9 53.21 10.40 7.39
CA GLY A 9 52.06 9.91 6.67
C GLY A 9 50.85 10.79 6.95
N LEU A 10 50.36 11.48 5.93
CA LEU A 10 49.11 12.28 5.95
C LEU A 10 47.94 11.32 5.76
N LEU A 11 47.20 11.00 6.82
CA LEU A 11 45.94 10.25 6.77
C LEU A 11 44.82 11.17 6.27
N LEU A 12 44.44 11.01 4.99
CA LEU A 12 43.23 11.61 4.46
C LEU A 12 42.03 10.82 4.98
N ALA A 13 41.29 11.38 5.92
CA ALA A 13 40.00 10.85 6.35
C ALA A 13 38.92 11.20 5.26
N VAL A 14 38.53 10.23 4.46
CA VAL A 14 37.41 10.36 3.53
C VAL A 14 36.12 10.26 4.34
N VAL A 15 35.49 11.40 4.62
CA VAL A 15 34.13 11.45 5.21
C VAL A 15 33.13 11.14 4.10
N MET A 16 32.69 9.89 4.02
CA MET A 16 31.53 9.51 3.19
C MET A 16 30.28 10.10 3.81
N GLY A 17 29.83 11.24 3.29
CA GLY A 17 28.54 11.83 3.63
C GLY A 17 27.42 10.92 3.11
N LEU A 18 26.69 10.24 4.02
CA LEU A 18 25.40 9.62 3.69
C LEU A 18 24.42 10.73 3.34
N ALA A 19 24.21 10.97 2.05
CA ALA A 19 23.12 11.81 1.58
C ALA A 19 21.81 11.07 1.88
N ALA A 20 21.04 11.53 2.88
CA ALA A 20 19.68 11.07 3.11
C ALA A 20 18.84 11.42 1.88
N GLN A 21 18.43 10.41 1.12
CA GLN A 21 17.53 10.62 -0.01
C GLN A 21 16.14 11.00 0.52
N PRO A 22 15.50 12.05 -0.02
CA PRO A 22 14.12 12.37 0.34
C PRO A 22 13.23 11.17 -0.01
N ALA A 23 12.50 10.66 0.97
CA ALA A 23 11.48 9.65 0.73
C ALA A 23 10.30 10.34 0.02
N PHE A 24 10.19 10.18 -1.29
CA PHE A 24 9.00 10.61 -2.03
C PHE A 24 7.85 9.68 -1.65
N ALA A 25 6.65 10.27 -1.43
CA ALA A 25 5.44 9.49 -1.28
C ALA A 25 5.15 8.78 -2.61
N GLU A 26 4.79 7.50 -2.53
CA GLU A 26 4.37 6.74 -3.70
C GLU A 26 3.02 7.26 -4.22
N THR A 27 2.75 7.04 -5.47
CA THR A 27 1.42 7.25 -6.05
C THR A 27 0.59 5.96 -5.94
N PRO A 28 -0.74 6.04 -5.96
CA PRO A 28 -1.59 4.84 -5.99
C PRO A 28 -1.29 3.92 -7.19
N ASP A 29 -0.88 4.48 -8.33
CA ASP A 29 -0.49 3.70 -9.52
C ASP A 29 0.83 2.95 -9.31
N GLU A 30 1.79 3.53 -8.58
CA GLU A 30 3.04 2.84 -8.21
C GLU A 30 2.78 1.70 -7.23
N VAL A 31 1.86 1.88 -6.27
CA VAL A 31 1.41 0.81 -5.38
C VAL A 31 0.73 -0.31 -6.18
N LEU A 32 -0.14 0.03 -7.13
CA LEU A 32 -0.78 -0.96 -8.01
C LEU A 32 0.26 -1.69 -8.88
N ALA A 33 1.27 -0.99 -9.40
CA ALA A 33 2.37 -1.58 -10.15
C ALA A 33 3.19 -2.58 -9.29
N SER A 34 3.38 -2.29 -8.01
CA SER A 34 4.04 -3.22 -7.07
C SER A 34 3.25 -4.52 -6.91
N PHE A 35 1.93 -4.44 -6.75
CA PHE A 35 1.06 -5.63 -6.72
C PHE A 35 1.09 -6.40 -8.03
N LYS A 36 1.12 -5.71 -9.18
CA LYS A 36 1.22 -6.35 -10.49
C LYS A 36 2.53 -7.11 -10.66
N LYS A 37 3.64 -6.55 -10.19
CA LYS A 37 4.94 -7.22 -10.18
C LYS A 37 4.93 -8.47 -9.29
N GLU A 38 4.34 -8.39 -8.10
CA GLU A 38 4.18 -9.53 -7.18
C GLU A 38 3.31 -10.62 -7.83
N ALA A 39 2.17 -10.25 -8.43
CA ALA A 39 1.22 -11.17 -9.04
C ALA A 39 1.76 -11.84 -10.31
N ALA A 40 2.70 -11.23 -11.03
CA ALA A 40 3.27 -11.77 -12.28
C ALA A 40 3.91 -13.15 -12.11
N GLY A 41 4.36 -13.50 -10.89
CA GLY A 41 4.88 -14.83 -10.56
C GLY A 41 3.80 -15.87 -10.19
N THR A 42 2.51 -15.48 -10.14
CA THR A 42 1.42 -16.37 -9.77
C THR A 42 0.88 -17.10 -11.01
N PRO A 43 0.83 -18.44 -11.00
CA PRO A 43 0.27 -19.20 -12.12
C PRO A 43 -1.17 -18.76 -12.44
N GLY A 44 -1.46 -18.51 -13.70
CA GLY A 44 -2.80 -18.11 -14.15
C GLY A 44 -3.17 -16.64 -13.94
N PHE A 45 -2.23 -15.80 -13.52
CA PHE A 45 -2.50 -14.35 -13.40
C PHE A 45 -2.81 -13.73 -14.76
N GLN A 46 -4.00 -13.15 -14.92
CA GLN A 46 -4.48 -12.50 -16.16
C GLN A 46 -4.67 -10.98 -16.01
N GLY A 47 -4.03 -10.37 -15.02
CA GLY A 47 -4.17 -8.95 -14.71
C GLY A 47 -5.23 -8.67 -13.65
N PHE A 48 -5.30 -7.40 -13.26
CA PHE A 48 -6.29 -6.92 -12.29
C PHE A 48 -7.56 -6.43 -13.00
N SER A 49 -8.71 -6.50 -12.30
CA SER A 49 -10.02 -6.16 -12.81
C SER A 49 -10.82 -5.32 -11.82
N ALA A 50 -11.27 -4.16 -12.27
CA ALA A 50 -12.14 -3.29 -11.47
C ALA A 50 -13.47 -3.96 -11.11
N THR A 51 -14.04 -4.76 -12.02
CA THR A 51 -15.29 -5.50 -11.77
C THR A 51 -15.12 -6.55 -10.69
N ARG A 52 -14.01 -7.33 -10.72
CA ARG A 52 -13.72 -8.26 -9.63
C ARG A 52 -13.45 -7.53 -8.32
N GLY A 53 -12.77 -6.40 -8.39
CA GLY A 53 -12.49 -5.54 -7.23
C GLY A 53 -13.76 -4.97 -6.60
N GLU A 54 -14.72 -4.53 -7.41
CA GLU A 54 -16.04 -4.07 -6.94
C GLU A 54 -16.81 -5.18 -6.25
N ASN A 55 -16.88 -6.35 -6.88
CA ASN A 55 -17.53 -7.52 -6.30
C ASN A 55 -16.89 -7.92 -4.97
N PHE A 56 -15.55 -7.98 -4.93
CA PHE A 56 -14.80 -8.25 -3.71
C PHE A 56 -15.09 -7.22 -2.61
N TYR A 57 -15.15 -5.95 -2.96
CA TYR A 57 -15.41 -4.84 -2.04
C TYR A 57 -16.81 -4.91 -1.40
N LYS A 58 -17.83 -5.28 -2.18
CA LYS A 58 -19.24 -5.29 -1.77
C LYS A 58 -19.71 -6.61 -1.17
N THR A 59 -19.07 -7.73 -1.52
CA THR A 59 -19.49 -9.05 -1.07
C THR A 59 -19.08 -9.31 0.39
N ARG A 60 -19.95 -9.98 1.14
CA ARG A 60 -19.63 -10.56 2.45
C ARG A 60 -18.86 -11.86 2.28
N HIS A 61 -17.73 -12.00 2.97
CA HIS A 61 -16.76 -13.08 2.76
C HIS A 61 -16.73 -14.10 3.91
N GLY A 62 -17.88 -14.60 4.32
CA GLY A 62 -17.95 -15.56 5.44
C GLY A 62 -18.01 -14.92 6.81
N SER A 63 -17.86 -13.61 6.91
CA SER A 63 -18.20 -12.80 8.09
C SER A 63 -19.49 -12.01 7.83
N ASP A 64 -20.01 -11.34 8.86
CA ASP A 64 -21.17 -10.46 8.72
C ASP A 64 -20.86 -9.19 7.92
N TRP A 65 -19.60 -8.99 7.50
CA TRP A 65 -19.10 -7.74 6.94
C TRP A 65 -18.46 -7.90 5.56
N SER A 66 -18.54 -6.81 4.82
CA SER A 66 -17.76 -6.53 3.60
C SER A 66 -16.89 -5.30 3.82
N CYS A 67 -16.03 -4.96 2.86
CA CYS A 67 -15.30 -3.69 2.90
C CYS A 67 -16.29 -2.51 2.92
N SER A 68 -17.38 -2.60 2.14
CA SER A 68 -18.42 -1.56 2.07
C SER A 68 -19.19 -1.38 3.37
N SER A 69 -19.22 -2.37 4.27
CA SER A 69 -19.87 -2.23 5.58
C SER A 69 -19.28 -1.09 6.43
N CYS A 70 -17.98 -0.81 6.28
CA CYS A 70 -17.31 0.29 6.97
C CYS A 70 -17.04 1.49 6.06
N HIS A 71 -16.77 1.24 4.77
CA HIS A 71 -16.37 2.26 3.81
C HIS A 71 -17.52 2.77 2.92
N THR A 72 -18.75 2.33 3.17
CA THR A 72 -19.97 2.57 2.37
C THR A 72 -19.91 1.96 0.97
N ASP A 73 -21.01 1.95 0.23
CA ASP A 73 -21.05 1.49 -1.17
C ASP A 73 -20.35 2.46 -2.13
N ASN A 74 -20.15 3.70 -1.70
CA ASN A 74 -19.38 4.70 -2.43
C ASN A 74 -18.02 4.95 -1.74
N PRO A 75 -16.89 4.43 -2.26
CA PRO A 75 -15.57 4.64 -1.67
C PRO A 75 -15.12 6.10 -1.58
N ALA A 76 -15.76 7.02 -2.29
CA ALA A 76 -15.51 8.46 -2.18
C ALA A 76 -16.24 9.12 -1.00
N ALA A 77 -17.18 8.41 -0.37
CA ALA A 77 -17.88 8.90 0.81
C ALA A 77 -17.09 8.63 2.10
N GLN A 78 -17.43 9.39 3.15
CA GLN A 78 -16.95 9.14 4.49
C GLN A 78 -17.61 7.89 5.06
N GLY A 79 -16.81 6.97 5.58
CA GLY A 79 -17.25 5.75 6.21
C GLY A 79 -17.30 5.84 7.73
N LYS A 80 -17.67 4.70 8.36
CA LYS A 80 -17.77 4.54 9.80
C LYS A 80 -17.42 3.11 10.19
N HIS A 81 -16.55 2.94 11.16
CA HIS A 81 -16.10 1.63 11.59
C HIS A 81 -17.23 0.86 12.30
N ALA A 82 -17.57 -0.33 11.80
CA ALA A 82 -18.75 -1.08 12.23
C ALA A 82 -18.81 -1.40 13.74
N LYS A 83 -17.65 -1.62 14.39
CA LYS A 83 -17.60 -1.95 15.83
C LYS A 83 -17.42 -0.75 16.75
N SER A 84 -16.74 0.30 16.31
CA SER A 84 -16.29 1.39 17.20
C SER A 84 -16.90 2.74 16.87
N ASP A 85 -17.74 2.81 15.84
CA ASP A 85 -18.37 4.02 15.31
C ASP A 85 -17.40 5.15 14.92
N LYS A 86 -16.10 4.87 14.90
CA LYS A 86 -15.10 5.85 14.49
C LYS A 86 -15.26 6.19 13.02
N VAL A 87 -15.22 7.48 12.76
CA VAL A 87 -15.23 8.03 11.40
C VAL A 87 -14.03 7.52 10.60
N ILE A 88 -14.27 7.10 9.36
CA ILE A 88 -13.24 6.70 8.41
C ILE A 88 -13.26 7.69 7.25
N LYS A 89 -12.13 8.36 7.01
CA LYS A 89 -11.97 9.25 5.85
C LYS A 89 -12.22 8.47 4.54
N PRO A 90 -12.66 9.12 3.46
CA PRO A 90 -12.88 8.49 2.16
C PRO A 90 -11.74 7.56 1.75
N LEU A 91 -12.10 6.44 1.11
CA LEU A 91 -11.15 5.42 0.69
C LEU A 91 -10.59 5.74 -0.71
N ALA A 92 -11.42 6.28 -1.62
CA ALA A 92 -11.00 6.60 -2.97
C ALA A 92 -9.99 7.77 -2.99
N PRO A 93 -8.85 7.63 -3.70
CA PRO A 93 -7.85 8.70 -3.85
C PRO A 93 -8.42 9.99 -4.44
N SER A 94 -9.46 9.90 -5.28
CA SER A 94 -10.17 11.07 -5.83
C SER A 94 -10.81 11.97 -4.76
N ALA A 95 -11.14 11.41 -3.59
CA ALA A 95 -11.72 12.13 -2.45
C ALA A 95 -10.74 12.30 -1.28
N ASN A 96 -9.64 11.53 -1.26
CA ASN A 96 -8.61 11.58 -0.23
C ASN A 96 -7.24 11.20 -0.82
N SER A 97 -6.48 12.19 -1.24
CA SER A 97 -5.20 12.03 -1.92
C SER A 97 -4.09 11.36 -1.07
N GLU A 98 -4.29 11.22 0.25
CA GLU A 98 -3.35 10.52 1.12
C GLU A 98 -3.49 8.98 1.05
N ARG A 99 -4.53 8.46 0.36
CA ARG A 99 -4.75 7.02 0.24
C ARG A 99 -3.80 6.39 -0.77
N PHE A 100 -3.28 5.21 -0.41
CA PHE A 100 -2.41 4.38 -1.25
C PHE A 100 -1.12 5.09 -1.71
N THR A 101 -0.52 5.89 -0.80
CA THR A 101 0.72 6.65 -1.07
C THR A 101 1.94 6.10 -0.30
N ASP A 102 1.81 4.91 0.30
CA ASP A 102 2.87 4.23 1.05
C ASP A 102 2.56 2.73 1.06
N ILE A 103 3.33 1.94 0.30
CA ILE A 103 3.10 0.51 0.14
C ILE A 103 3.13 -0.25 1.48
N LYS A 104 3.98 0.14 2.42
CA LYS A 104 4.08 -0.52 3.73
C LYS A 104 2.82 -0.29 4.56
N LYS A 105 2.27 0.92 4.51
CA LYS A 105 0.98 1.24 5.16
C LYS A 105 -0.17 0.51 4.49
N VAL A 106 -0.19 0.45 3.16
CA VAL A 106 -1.20 -0.25 2.37
C VAL A 106 -1.21 -1.73 2.73
N GLU A 107 -0.06 -2.40 2.74
CA GLU A 107 0.07 -3.81 3.13
C GLU A 107 -0.39 -4.06 4.58
N LYS A 108 0.01 -3.21 5.50
CA LYS A 108 -0.42 -3.29 6.90
C LYS A 108 -1.96 -3.21 7.02
N TRP A 109 -2.59 -2.29 6.28
CA TRP A 109 -4.04 -2.13 6.32
C TRP A 109 -4.77 -3.27 5.62
N PHE A 110 -4.26 -3.78 4.49
CA PHE A 110 -4.82 -4.99 3.88
C PHE A 110 -4.76 -6.17 4.82
N LYS A 111 -3.59 -6.44 5.43
CA LYS A 111 -3.46 -7.53 6.41
C LYS A 111 -4.50 -7.44 7.52
N ARG A 112 -4.68 -6.26 8.11
CA ARG A 112 -5.63 -6.05 9.20
C ARG A 112 -7.07 -6.20 8.72
N ASN A 113 -7.46 -5.46 7.69
CA ASN A 113 -8.85 -5.41 7.23
C ASN A 113 -9.30 -6.74 6.60
N CYS A 114 -8.42 -7.43 5.89
CA CYS A 114 -8.72 -8.75 5.36
C CYS A 114 -8.94 -9.78 6.48
N ASN A 115 -8.13 -9.75 7.54
CA ASN A 115 -8.38 -10.61 8.69
C ASN A 115 -9.72 -10.27 9.37
N ASP A 116 -10.10 -9.00 9.47
CA ASP A 116 -11.37 -8.60 10.08
C ASP A 116 -12.59 -9.00 9.24
N VAL A 117 -12.47 -9.04 7.90
CA VAL A 117 -13.60 -9.24 6.97
C VAL A 117 -13.63 -10.66 6.41
N LEU A 118 -12.46 -11.29 6.14
CA LEU A 118 -12.33 -12.60 5.48
C LEU A 118 -11.83 -13.70 6.41
N ASP A 119 -11.42 -13.36 7.63
CA ASP A 119 -10.73 -14.25 8.56
C ASP A 119 -9.44 -14.89 7.98
N ARG A 120 -8.83 -14.20 7.02
CA ARG A 120 -7.55 -14.54 6.38
C ARG A 120 -6.89 -13.34 5.76
N VAL A 121 -5.64 -13.50 5.31
CA VAL A 121 -4.96 -12.47 4.49
C VAL A 121 -5.55 -12.45 3.07
N CYS A 122 -5.58 -11.27 2.46
CA CYS A 122 -5.92 -11.13 1.05
C CYS A 122 -4.79 -11.64 0.16
N THR A 123 -5.16 -12.29 -0.94
CA THR A 123 -4.22 -12.62 -2.01
C THR A 123 -3.77 -11.35 -2.74
N VAL A 124 -2.65 -11.42 -3.45
CA VAL A 124 -2.19 -10.29 -4.28
C VAL A 124 -3.20 -9.94 -5.38
N GLN A 125 -3.92 -10.94 -5.91
CA GLN A 125 -5.01 -10.74 -6.87
C GLN A 125 -6.13 -9.88 -6.26
N GLU A 126 -6.60 -10.23 -5.06
CA GLU A 126 -7.65 -9.48 -4.36
C GLU A 126 -7.22 -8.04 -4.03
N LYS A 127 -5.98 -7.85 -3.57
CA LYS A 127 -5.42 -6.51 -3.31
C LYS A 127 -5.38 -5.66 -4.58
N GLY A 128 -4.91 -6.23 -5.67
CA GLY A 128 -4.78 -5.53 -6.94
C GLY A 128 -6.13 -5.25 -7.61
N ASP A 129 -7.05 -6.19 -7.60
CA ASP A 129 -8.42 -5.99 -8.10
C ASP A 129 -9.15 -4.90 -7.31
N PHE A 130 -9.07 -4.96 -5.98
CA PHE A 130 -9.61 -3.94 -5.09
C PHE A 130 -9.06 -2.54 -5.39
N LEU A 131 -7.74 -2.39 -5.47
CA LEU A 131 -7.13 -1.09 -5.75
C LEU A 131 -7.50 -0.60 -7.16
N THR A 132 -7.52 -1.50 -8.14
CA THR A 132 -7.98 -1.17 -9.51
C THR A 132 -9.41 -0.61 -9.49
N TYR A 133 -10.33 -1.23 -8.74
CA TYR A 133 -11.70 -0.72 -8.57
C TYR A 133 -11.72 0.67 -7.93
N VAL A 134 -11.05 0.83 -6.79
CA VAL A 134 -11.07 2.09 -6.02
C VAL A 134 -10.51 3.26 -6.84
N LEU A 135 -9.54 3.01 -7.72
CA LEU A 135 -8.99 4.01 -8.64
C LEU A 135 -9.97 4.45 -9.75
N THR A 136 -10.99 3.66 -10.05
CA THR A 136 -12.04 4.07 -11.03
C THR A 136 -13.02 5.07 -10.44
N ILE A 137 -13.11 5.19 -9.10
CA ILE A 137 -14.07 6.05 -8.41
C ILE A 137 -13.70 7.51 -8.61
N LYS A 138 -14.64 8.27 -9.13
CA LYS A 138 -14.53 9.73 -9.28
C LYS A 138 -15.27 10.44 -8.15
N LYS A 139 -14.82 11.64 -7.83
CA LYS A 139 -15.47 12.51 -6.83
C LYS A 139 -16.73 13.14 -7.43
#